data_0b66a030381c5a75f84aa20bcf47416a
#
_entry.id   0b66a030381c5a75f84aa20bcf47416a
#
_cell.length_a   1.000
_cell.length_b   1.000
_cell.length_c   1.000
_cell.angle_alpha   90.00
_cell.angle_beta   90.00
_cell.angle_gamma   90.00
#
_symmetry.space_group_name_H-M   'P 1'
#
loop_
_entity.id
_entity.type
_entity.pdbx_description
1 polymer ?
#
loop_
_entity_poly.entity_id
_entity_poly.type
_entity_poly.pdbx_seq_one_letter_code
_entity_poly.pdbx_strand_id
1 'polypeptide(L)'
;MNKNKKENQIFLTLQTIGRAFFLPVSILPVAGLLLGLGASFTNPKTIAFYHLDGLLAQGTPMNYVLTVMNNVGLAVFANLPLIFAMAVALGMAKKEKGVAVLSSGLSFIIMHTTIKTLLVFSGKILPDGTVSEKVLDGAISSVLGIQTLEMGVFGGIIVGLGVAFLHNRFYKTKLPAAISFFSGVRFVPIICTFAYIVVGFISFAIWPVIQQGIFSIGRVVTGSGDIGIFIFGFMERILIPFGLHHIWYIPFWQTGLGG
;
A
#
# COMPACT_ATOMS: atom_id res chain seq x y z
N MET A 1 -32.55 21.22 2.14
CA MET A 1 -31.12 21.61 2.28
C MET A 1 -30.29 20.79 1.33
N ASN A 2 -29.89 21.37 0.34
CA ASN A 2 -29.20 21.25 -0.93
C ASN A 2 -28.48 19.94 -1.27
N LYS A 3 -29.05 19.18 -2.23
CA LYS A 3 -28.43 18.08 -2.99
C LYS A 3 -27.11 18.55 -3.65
N ASN A 4 -27.09 19.73 -4.24
CA ASN A 4 -25.92 20.34 -4.88
C ASN A 4 -24.76 20.62 -3.90
N LYS A 5 -25.02 20.92 -2.63
CA LYS A 5 -23.97 21.16 -1.62
C LYS A 5 -23.28 19.86 -1.18
N LYS A 6 -24.03 18.75 -1.20
CA LYS A 6 -23.52 17.40 -0.89
C LYS A 6 -22.69 16.83 -2.04
N GLU A 7 -23.13 17.04 -3.27
CA GLU A 7 -22.40 16.62 -4.50
C GLU A 7 -21.08 17.38 -4.63
N ASN A 8 -21.07 18.69 -4.38
CA ASN A 8 -19.85 19.50 -4.36
C ASN A 8 -18.88 19.05 -3.26
N GLN A 9 -19.36 18.62 -2.09
CA GLN A 9 -18.47 18.15 -1.02
C GLN A 9 -17.84 16.78 -1.36
N ILE A 10 -18.58 15.86 -1.98
CA ILE A 10 -18.06 14.57 -2.42
C ILE A 10 -16.97 14.80 -3.49
N PHE A 11 -17.24 15.63 -4.48
CA PHE A 11 -16.28 15.95 -5.52
C PHE A 11 -14.97 16.57 -4.96
N LEU A 12 -15.08 17.53 -4.04
CA LEU A 12 -13.91 18.13 -3.38
C LEU A 12 -13.13 17.14 -2.54
N THR A 13 -13.80 16.20 -1.89
CA THR A 13 -13.14 15.14 -1.12
C THR A 13 -12.38 14.19 -2.05
N LEU A 14 -12.99 13.73 -3.14
CA LEU A 14 -12.33 12.90 -4.15
C LEU A 14 -11.13 13.60 -4.78
N GLN A 15 -11.25 14.89 -5.11
CA GLN A 15 -10.15 15.69 -5.62
C GLN A 15 -9.00 15.80 -4.60
N THR A 16 -9.32 15.95 -3.31
CA THR A 16 -8.30 16.02 -2.25
C THR A 16 -7.59 14.68 -2.08
N ILE A 17 -8.31 13.58 -2.13
CA ILE A 17 -7.74 12.21 -2.13
C ILE A 17 -6.83 12.02 -3.34
N GLY A 18 -7.28 12.39 -4.54
CA GLY A 18 -6.48 12.33 -5.76
C GLY A 18 -5.17 13.13 -5.63
N ARG A 19 -5.22 14.35 -5.09
CA ARG A 19 -4.03 15.16 -4.84
C ARG A 19 -3.07 14.52 -3.82
N ALA A 20 -3.59 13.82 -2.80
CA ALA A 20 -2.75 13.12 -1.84
C ALA A 20 -1.93 11.98 -2.47
N PHE A 21 -2.39 11.42 -3.62
CA PHE A 21 -1.67 10.39 -4.35
C PHE A 21 -0.48 10.90 -5.16
N PHE A 22 -0.42 12.19 -5.47
CA PHE A 22 0.73 12.73 -6.23
C PHE A 22 2.05 12.54 -5.50
N LEU A 23 2.06 12.66 -4.17
CA LEU A 23 3.28 12.55 -3.38
C LEU A 23 3.90 11.15 -3.47
N PRO A 24 3.20 10.05 -3.17
CA PRO A 24 3.75 8.70 -3.32
C PRO A 24 4.03 8.34 -4.78
N VAL A 25 3.21 8.80 -5.73
CA VAL A 25 3.40 8.52 -7.16
C VAL A 25 4.66 9.19 -7.70
N SER A 26 5.03 10.38 -7.20
CA SER A 26 6.22 11.11 -7.66
C SER A 26 7.55 10.38 -7.39
N ILE A 27 7.60 9.44 -6.44
CA ILE A 27 8.82 8.66 -6.15
C ILE A 27 8.96 7.44 -7.07
N LEU A 28 7.86 6.98 -7.70
CA LEU A 28 7.86 5.76 -8.52
C LEU A 28 8.82 5.80 -9.71
N PRO A 29 8.95 6.91 -10.48
CA PRO A 29 9.91 6.96 -11.57
C PRO A 29 11.35 6.74 -11.11
N VAL A 30 11.74 7.31 -9.97
CA VAL A 30 13.08 7.15 -9.41
C VAL A 30 13.29 5.72 -8.92
N ALA A 31 12.33 5.18 -8.18
CA ALA A 31 12.37 3.79 -7.73
C ALA A 31 12.40 2.80 -8.90
N GLY A 32 11.59 3.04 -9.94
CA GLY A 32 11.57 2.23 -11.15
C GLY A 32 12.87 2.27 -11.93
N LEU A 33 13.51 3.43 -12.03
CA LEU A 33 14.82 3.57 -12.66
C LEU A 33 15.91 2.82 -11.89
N LEU A 34 15.93 2.96 -10.56
CA LEU A 34 16.88 2.24 -9.71
C LEU A 34 16.69 0.72 -9.83
N LEU A 35 15.45 0.26 -9.76
CA LEU A 35 15.11 -1.16 -9.92
C LEU A 35 15.46 -1.67 -11.31
N GLY A 36 15.05 -0.94 -12.35
CA GLY A 36 15.25 -1.35 -13.75
C GLY A 36 16.71 -1.44 -14.14
N LEU A 37 17.52 -0.42 -13.82
CA LEU A 37 18.97 -0.45 -14.09
C LEU A 37 19.64 -1.52 -13.23
N GLY A 38 19.32 -1.56 -11.94
CA GLY A 38 19.88 -2.55 -11.02
C GLY A 38 19.62 -3.97 -11.49
N ALA A 39 18.35 -4.33 -11.71
CA ALA A 39 17.95 -5.67 -12.13
C ALA A 39 18.50 -6.06 -13.50
N SER A 40 18.49 -5.14 -14.47
CA SER A 40 18.95 -5.44 -15.84
C SER A 40 20.45 -5.74 -15.90
N PHE A 41 21.26 -4.94 -15.20
CA PHE A 41 22.73 -5.05 -15.27
C PHE A 41 23.34 -5.97 -14.20
N THR A 42 22.55 -6.50 -13.27
CA THR A 42 22.94 -7.60 -12.36
C THR A 42 22.47 -8.96 -12.85
N ASN A 43 21.65 -9.03 -13.91
CA ASN A 43 21.16 -10.27 -14.47
C ASN A 43 22.31 -11.03 -15.16
N PRO A 44 22.63 -12.27 -14.75
CA PRO A 44 23.73 -13.04 -15.35
C PRO A 44 23.55 -13.27 -16.85
N LYS A 45 22.30 -13.45 -17.33
CA LYS A 45 22.01 -13.62 -18.76
C LYS A 45 22.33 -12.36 -19.57
N THR A 46 22.02 -11.18 -19.04
CA THR A 46 22.32 -9.90 -19.65
C THR A 46 23.83 -9.67 -19.71
N ILE A 47 24.54 -9.95 -18.62
CA ILE A 47 25.99 -9.80 -18.50
C ILE A 47 26.68 -10.69 -19.53
N ALA A 48 26.32 -11.96 -19.62
CA ALA A 48 26.89 -12.91 -20.58
C ALA A 48 26.57 -12.54 -22.04
N PHE A 49 25.33 -12.12 -22.33
CA PHE A 49 24.91 -11.76 -23.68
C PHE A 49 25.69 -10.56 -24.24
N TYR A 50 25.97 -9.56 -23.42
CA TYR A 50 26.71 -8.36 -23.82
C TYR A 50 28.22 -8.44 -23.54
N HIS A 51 28.73 -9.59 -23.09
CA HIS A 51 30.17 -9.80 -22.75
C HIS A 51 30.69 -8.79 -21.72
N LEU A 52 29.89 -8.47 -20.71
CA LEU A 52 30.22 -7.46 -19.68
C LEU A 52 30.82 -8.08 -18.42
N ASP A 53 31.26 -9.35 -18.47
CA ASP A 53 31.76 -10.11 -17.32
C ASP A 53 32.92 -9.41 -16.60
N GLY A 54 33.82 -8.74 -17.34
CA GLY A 54 34.95 -8.02 -16.75
C GLY A 54 34.57 -6.83 -15.88
N LEU A 55 33.39 -6.24 -16.11
CA LEU A 55 32.91 -5.03 -15.44
C LEU A 55 31.77 -5.30 -14.44
N LEU A 56 30.86 -6.19 -14.81
CA LEU A 56 29.59 -6.40 -14.11
C LEU A 56 29.46 -7.80 -13.47
N ALA A 57 30.50 -8.64 -13.56
CA ALA A 57 30.48 -9.94 -12.90
C ALA A 57 30.24 -9.80 -11.40
N GLN A 58 29.65 -10.82 -10.84
CA GLN A 58 29.41 -10.90 -9.40
C GLN A 58 30.73 -10.72 -8.62
N GLY A 59 30.75 -9.80 -7.66
CA GLY A 59 31.95 -9.46 -6.88
C GLY A 59 32.70 -8.22 -7.38
N THR A 60 32.35 -7.65 -8.53
CA THR A 60 32.94 -6.37 -8.97
C THR A 60 32.33 -5.18 -8.23
N PRO A 61 33.06 -4.06 -8.04
CA PRO A 61 32.52 -2.87 -7.39
C PRO A 61 31.26 -2.32 -8.08
N MET A 62 31.21 -2.39 -9.42
CA MET A 62 30.07 -1.94 -10.19
C MET A 62 28.82 -2.84 -9.93
N ASN A 63 29.02 -4.15 -9.85
CA ASN A 63 27.93 -5.07 -9.50
C ASN A 63 27.35 -4.79 -8.11
N TYR A 64 28.19 -4.45 -7.12
CA TYR A 64 27.70 -4.05 -5.79
C TYR A 64 26.83 -2.79 -5.86
N VAL A 65 27.25 -1.76 -6.60
CA VAL A 65 26.46 -0.53 -6.77
C VAL A 65 25.10 -0.83 -7.41
N LEU A 66 25.09 -1.62 -8.48
CA LEU A 66 23.87 -2.00 -9.19
C LEU A 66 22.96 -2.87 -8.32
N THR A 67 23.52 -3.77 -7.52
CA THR A 67 22.77 -4.57 -6.55
C THR A 67 22.12 -3.70 -5.48
N VAL A 68 22.84 -2.68 -4.98
CA VAL A 68 22.25 -1.71 -4.04
C VAL A 68 21.12 -0.93 -4.71
N MET A 69 21.29 -0.47 -5.95
CA MET A 69 20.23 0.23 -6.68
C MET A 69 18.98 -0.66 -6.83
N ASN A 70 19.18 -1.92 -7.23
CA ASN A 70 18.09 -2.90 -7.33
C ASN A 70 17.34 -3.06 -6.00
N ASN A 71 18.06 -3.30 -4.92
CA ASN A 71 17.48 -3.53 -3.60
C ASN A 71 16.78 -2.28 -3.05
N VAL A 72 17.33 -1.09 -3.28
CA VAL A 72 16.68 0.18 -2.91
C VAL A 72 15.39 0.39 -3.69
N GLY A 73 15.41 0.13 -5.01
CA GLY A 73 14.20 0.18 -5.83
C GLY A 73 13.12 -0.78 -5.33
N LEU A 74 13.49 -2.04 -5.09
CA LEU A 74 12.57 -3.06 -4.51
C LEU A 74 12.02 -2.62 -3.15
N ALA A 75 12.86 -2.07 -2.26
CA ALA A 75 12.43 -1.62 -0.95
C ALA A 75 11.38 -0.49 -1.03
N VAL A 76 11.51 0.43 -1.97
CA VAL A 76 10.51 1.49 -2.19
C VAL A 76 9.19 0.88 -2.63
N PHE A 77 9.18 -0.02 -3.62
CA PHE A 77 7.97 -0.68 -4.10
C PHE A 77 7.31 -1.54 -3.01
N ALA A 78 8.08 -2.33 -2.26
CA ALA A 78 7.58 -3.17 -1.17
C ALA A 78 6.92 -2.35 -0.04
N ASN A 79 7.38 -1.11 0.18
CA ASN A 79 6.84 -0.23 1.22
C ASN A 79 5.86 0.84 0.68
N LEU A 80 5.49 0.73 -0.59
CA LEU A 80 4.55 1.66 -1.22
C LEU A 80 3.22 1.80 -0.43
N PRO A 81 2.61 0.72 0.09
CA PRO A 81 1.40 0.82 0.90
C PRO A 81 1.54 1.72 2.12
N LEU A 82 2.67 1.64 2.84
CA LEU A 82 2.95 2.53 3.97
C LEU A 82 3.09 3.99 3.52
N ILE A 83 3.82 4.22 2.42
CA ILE A 83 4.02 5.57 1.85
C ILE A 83 2.65 6.17 1.47
N PHE A 84 1.75 5.39 0.87
CA PHE A 84 0.39 5.83 0.59
C PHE A 84 -0.41 6.14 1.86
N ALA A 85 -0.32 5.31 2.90
CA ALA A 85 -0.99 5.57 4.17
C ALA A 85 -0.58 6.92 4.75
N MET A 86 0.73 7.19 4.79
CA MET A 86 1.29 8.44 5.31
C MET A 86 0.92 9.65 4.44
N ALA A 87 0.98 9.51 3.12
CA ALA A 87 0.68 10.60 2.19
C ALA A 87 -0.82 10.96 2.18
N VAL A 88 -1.70 9.96 2.25
CA VAL A 88 -3.15 10.19 2.34
C VAL A 88 -3.50 10.88 3.66
N ALA A 89 -2.91 10.45 4.79
CA ALA A 89 -3.09 11.12 6.07
C ALA A 89 -2.59 12.57 6.03
N LEU A 90 -1.43 12.83 5.41
CA LEU A 90 -0.87 14.16 5.20
C LEU A 90 -1.81 15.06 4.39
N GLY A 91 -2.33 14.55 3.28
CA GLY A 91 -3.19 15.29 2.37
C GLY A 91 -4.55 15.63 2.95
N MET A 92 -5.11 14.72 3.75
CA MET A 92 -6.46 14.82 4.31
C MET A 92 -6.51 15.49 5.70
N ALA A 93 -5.39 15.58 6.40
CA ALA A 93 -5.32 16.24 7.70
C ALA A 93 -5.43 17.76 7.55
N LYS A 94 -6.32 18.39 8.34
CA LYS A 94 -6.61 19.82 8.30
C LYS A 94 -5.52 20.68 8.97
N LYS A 95 -4.99 20.21 10.11
CA LYS A 95 -3.94 20.85 10.91
C LYS A 95 -3.02 19.80 11.48
N GLU A 96 -1.88 20.21 12.05
CA GLU A 96 -0.94 19.29 12.72
C GLU A 96 -0.63 18.03 11.90
N LYS A 97 -0.35 18.24 10.61
CA LYS A 97 -0.21 17.18 9.61
C LYS A 97 0.87 16.15 9.97
N GLY A 98 1.94 16.58 10.64
CA GLY A 98 3.00 15.68 11.10
C GLY A 98 2.50 14.61 12.07
N VAL A 99 1.56 14.98 12.96
CA VAL A 99 0.94 14.02 13.89
C VAL A 99 0.07 13.01 13.15
N ALA A 100 -0.66 13.45 12.11
CA ALA A 100 -1.45 12.56 11.28
C ALA A 100 -0.56 11.53 10.54
N VAL A 101 0.57 11.98 10.00
CA VAL A 101 1.54 11.12 9.31
C VAL A 101 2.13 10.09 10.27
N LEU A 102 2.60 10.52 11.46
CA LEU A 102 3.13 9.61 12.46
C LEU A 102 2.08 8.59 12.91
N SER A 103 0.86 9.06 13.20
CA SER A 103 -0.24 8.19 13.59
C SER A 103 -0.61 7.19 12.48
N SER A 104 -0.48 7.58 11.22
CA SER A 104 -0.74 6.71 10.07
C SER A 104 0.29 5.60 9.96
N GLY A 105 1.58 5.91 10.09
CA GLY A 105 2.64 4.89 10.11
C GLY A 105 2.45 3.88 11.25
N LEU A 106 2.15 4.38 12.46
CA LEU A 106 1.87 3.54 13.63
C LEU A 106 0.63 2.65 13.40
N SER A 107 -0.47 3.24 12.91
CA SER A 107 -1.73 2.52 12.63
C SER A 107 -1.57 1.44 11.58
N PHE A 108 -0.75 1.69 10.56
CA PHE A 108 -0.43 0.73 9.53
C PHE A 108 0.25 -0.51 10.12
N ILE A 109 1.27 -0.32 10.95
CA ILE A 109 1.97 -1.40 11.65
C ILE A 109 1.01 -2.17 12.56
N ILE A 110 0.19 -1.48 13.36
CA ILE A 110 -0.78 -2.09 14.28
C ILE A 110 -1.79 -2.95 13.53
N MET A 111 -2.39 -2.42 12.45
CA MET A 111 -3.36 -3.14 11.64
C MET A 111 -2.76 -4.44 11.11
N HIS A 112 -1.61 -4.37 10.45
CA HIS A 112 -0.95 -5.55 9.86
C HIS A 112 -0.45 -6.55 10.90
N THR A 113 0.04 -6.07 12.05
CA THR A 113 0.40 -6.96 13.19
C THR A 113 -0.82 -7.67 13.74
N THR A 114 -1.95 -7.00 13.88
CA THR A 114 -3.21 -7.62 14.30
C THR A 114 -3.65 -8.69 13.32
N ILE A 115 -3.63 -8.40 12.00
CA ILE A 115 -3.96 -9.36 10.95
C ILE A 115 -3.02 -10.57 11.01
N LYS A 116 -1.69 -10.36 11.12
CA LYS A 116 -0.71 -11.45 11.27
C LYS A 116 -1.06 -12.37 12.43
N THR A 117 -1.33 -11.79 13.60
CA THR A 117 -1.67 -12.56 14.80
C THR A 117 -2.90 -13.44 14.57
N LEU A 118 -3.93 -12.90 13.90
CA LEU A 118 -5.14 -13.64 13.55
C LEU A 118 -4.90 -14.72 12.49
N LEU A 119 -4.00 -14.48 11.53
CA LEU A 119 -3.59 -15.47 10.54
C LEU A 119 -2.88 -16.67 11.20
N VAL A 120 -2.01 -16.40 12.19
CA VAL A 120 -1.36 -17.45 12.98
C VAL A 120 -2.40 -18.22 13.81
N PHE A 121 -3.28 -17.56 14.53
CA PHE A 121 -4.33 -18.22 15.33
C PHE A 121 -5.32 -19.04 14.49
N SER A 122 -5.56 -18.62 13.25
CA SER A 122 -6.42 -19.37 12.32
C SER A 122 -5.71 -20.51 11.58
N GLY A 123 -4.42 -20.75 11.84
CA GLY A 123 -3.61 -21.77 11.17
C GLY A 123 -3.33 -21.49 9.69
N LYS A 124 -3.51 -20.26 9.23
CA LYS A 124 -3.18 -19.84 7.86
C LYS A 124 -1.68 -19.54 7.71
N ILE A 125 -1.03 -19.15 8.79
CA ILE A 125 0.42 -19.09 8.93
C ILE A 125 0.80 -20.10 10.02
N LEU A 126 1.72 -20.99 9.69
CA LEU A 126 2.20 -22.02 10.60
C LEU A 126 3.23 -21.45 11.59
N PRO A 127 3.53 -22.13 12.71
CA PRO A 127 4.49 -21.67 13.71
C PRO A 127 5.91 -21.43 13.19
N ASP A 128 6.29 -22.13 12.13
CA ASP A 128 7.57 -21.99 11.42
C ASP A 128 7.59 -20.76 10.47
N GLY A 129 6.47 -20.05 10.35
CA GLY A 129 6.32 -18.90 9.46
C GLY A 129 5.95 -19.27 8.02
N THR A 130 5.74 -20.53 7.70
CA THR A 130 5.27 -20.94 6.37
C THR A 130 3.78 -20.67 6.20
N VAL A 131 3.35 -20.35 4.98
CA VAL A 131 1.94 -20.16 4.64
C VAL A 131 1.31 -21.53 4.37
N SER A 132 0.17 -21.81 4.97
CA SER A 132 -0.57 -23.06 4.78
C SER A 132 -0.99 -23.24 3.32
N GLU A 133 -0.87 -24.45 2.77
CA GLU A 133 -1.29 -24.81 1.40
C GLU A 133 -2.79 -24.55 1.12
N LYS A 134 -3.60 -24.36 2.16
CA LYS A 134 -5.02 -24.02 2.03
C LYS A 134 -5.26 -22.54 1.70
N VAL A 135 -4.22 -21.73 1.77
CA VAL A 135 -4.29 -20.30 1.44
C VAL A 135 -3.98 -20.11 -0.05
N LEU A 136 -4.76 -19.30 -0.74
CA LEU A 136 -4.53 -19.00 -2.15
C LEU A 136 -3.16 -18.31 -2.32
N ASP A 137 -2.43 -18.70 -3.36
CA ASP A 137 -1.17 -18.07 -3.70
C ASP A 137 -1.36 -16.55 -3.90
N GLY A 138 -0.45 -15.77 -3.35
CA GLY A 138 -0.53 -14.30 -3.38
C GLY A 138 -1.55 -13.68 -2.41
N ALA A 139 -2.29 -14.48 -1.62
CA ALA A 139 -3.23 -13.93 -0.63
C ALA A 139 -2.54 -13.40 0.64
N ILE A 140 -1.34 -13.89 0.94
CA ILE A 140 -0.49 -13.43 2.05
C ILE A 140 0.82 -12.92 1.46
N SER A 141 1.25 -11.75 1.92
CA SER A 141 2.52 -11.12 1.55
C SER A 141 3.26 -10.62 2.78
N SER A 142 4.46 -10.09 2.58
CA SER A 142 5.25 -9.48 3.64
C SER A 142 5.33 -7.97 3.45
N VAL A 143 4.84 -7.21 4.42
CA VAL A 143 4.91 -5.75 4.46
C VAL A 143 5.68 -5.35 5.71
N LEU A 144 6.78 -4.60 5.56
CA LEU A 144 7.69 -4.26 6.68
C LEU A 144 8.20 -5.50 7.45
N GLY A 145 8.36 -6.65 6.78
CA GLY A 145 8.70 -7.91 7.44
C GLY A 145 7.55 -8.57 8.22
N ILE A 146 6.34 -8.02 8.16
CA ILE A 146 5.15 -8.57 8.78
C ILE A 146 4.39 -9.38 7.72
N GLN A 147 4.29 -10.70 7.89
CA GLN A 147 3.42 -11.52 7.05
C GLN A 147 1.96 -11.19 7.35
N THR A 148 1.21 -10.79 6.33
CA THR A 148 -0.14 -10.27 6.47
C THR A 148 -0.95 -10.54 5.21
N LEU A 149 -2.25 -10.26 5.23
CA LEU A 149 -3.05 -10.29 4.00
C LEU A 149 -2.51 -9.28 2.98
N GLU A 150 -2.40 -9.71 1.71
CA GLU A 150 -2.02 -8.82 0.63
C GLU A 150 -3.13 -7.79 0.40
N MET A 151 -2.94 -6.60 0.95
CA MET A 151 -3.85 -5.48 0.82
C MET A 151 -3.32 -4.40 -0.12
N GLY A 152 -2.04 -4.47 -0.45
CA GLY A 152 -1.35 -3.51 -1.30
C GLY A 152 -1.61 -2.06 -0.88
N VAL A 153 -1.65 -1.18 -1.86
CA VAL A 153 -1.92 0.25 -1.67
C VAL A 153 -3.31 0.52 -1.08
N PHE A 154 -4.29 -0.37 -1.31
CA PHE A 154 -5.63 -0.22 -0.72
C PHE A 154 -5.58 -0.24 0.81
N GLY A 155 -4.79 -1.14 1.39
CA GLY A 155 -4.55 -1.15 2.84
C GLY A 155 -3.99 0.19 3.34
N GLY A 156 -3.02 0.74 2.59
CA GLY A 156 -2.47 2.07 2.86
C GLY A 156 -3.52 3.18 2.80
N ILE A 157 -4.37 3.18 1.77
CA ILE A 157 -5.46 4.17 1.61
C ILE A 157 -6.46 4.07 2.77
N ILE A 158 -6.88 2.87 3.14
CA ILE A 158 -7.79 2.64 4.28
C ILE A 158 -7.19 3.22 5.56
N VAL A 159 -5.91 2.95 5.80
CA VAL A 159 -5.20 3.49 6.97
C VAL A 159 -5.14 5.01 6.90
N GLY A 160 -4.69 5.58 5.79
CA GLY A 160 -4.53 7.01 5.65
C GLY A 160 -5.83 7.80 5.83
N LEU A 161 -6.92 7.35 5.20
CA LEU A 161 -8.24 7.96 5.32
C LEU A 161 -8.81 7.86 6.74
N GLY A 162 -8.74 6.69 7.35
CA GLY A 162 -9.26 6.47 8.69
C GLY A 162 -8.48 7.25 9.74
N VAL A 163 -7.14 7.30 9.64
CA VAL A 163 -6.32 8.15 10.53
C VAL A 163 -6.63 9.62 10.32
N ALA A 164 -6.74 10.09 9.09
CA ALA A 164 -7.11 11.49 8.83
C ALA A 164 -8.48 11.85 9.42
N PHE A 165 -9.44 10.94 9.33
CA PHE A 165 -10.76 11.11 9.95
C PHE A 165 -10.64 11.21 11.48
N LEU A 166 -9.97 10.27 12.14
CA LEU A 166 -9.75 10.28 13.59
C LEU A 166 -8.97 11.53 14.01
N HIS A 167 -7.89 11.85 13.29
CA HIS A 167 -7.09 13.03 13.55
C HIS A 167 -7.92 14.31 13.50
N ASN A 168 -8.66 14.53 12.41
CA ASN A 168 -9.49 15.73 12.24
C ASN A 168 -10.60 15.83 13.30
N ARG A 169 -11.03 14.71 13.87
CA ARG A 169 -12.06 14.66 14.93
C ARG A 169 -11.48 14.93 16.30
N PHE A 170 -10.27 14.39 16.61
CA PHE A 170 -9.77 14.29 17.99
C PHE A 170 -8.56 15.19 18.30
N TYR A 171 -7.91 15.84 17.34
CA TYR A 171 -6.70 16.64 17.58
C TYR A 171 -6.87 17.83 18.52
N LYS A 172 -8.10 18.22 18.87
CA LYS A 172 -8.45 19.29 19.83
C LYS A 172 -9.10 18.77 21.10
N THR A 173 -9.20 17.47 21.28
CA THR A 173 -9.90 16.88 22.43
C THR A 173 -9.21 17.25 23.73
N LYS A 174 -9.96 17.81 24.66
CA LYS A 174 -9.51 18.08 26.03
C LYS A 174 -9.88 16.89 26.92
N LEU A 175 -8.92 16.35 27.63
CA LEU A 175 -9.10 15.25 28.56
C LEU A 175 -9.18 15.78 30.01
N PRO A 176 -9.75 15.01 30.96
CA PRO A 176 -9.78 15.35 32.38
C PRO A 176 -8.40 15.66 32.96
N ALA A 177 -8.32 16.43 34.02
CA ALA A 177 -7.07 16.90 34.62
C ALA A 177 -6.06 15.78 34.89
N ALA A 178 -6.53 14.62 35.39
CA ALA A 178 -5.69 13.46 35.73
C ALA A 178 -4.90 12.91 34.51
N ILE A 179 -5.41 13.05 33.30
CA ILE A 179 -4.81 12.54 32.05
C ILE A 179 -4.61 13.65 31.00
N SER A 180 -4.62 14.91 31.46
CA SER A 180 -4.51 16.10 30.60
C SER A 180 -3.24 16.14 29.74
N PHE A 181 -2.16 15.48 30.19
CA PHE A 181 -0.92 15.31 29.41
C PHE A 181 -1.15 14.71 28.03
N PHE A 182 -2.13 13.83 27.89
CA PHE A 182 -2.48 13.18 26.63
C PHE A 182 -3.49 13.98 25.79
N SER A 183 -3.87 15.19 26.20
CA SER A 183 -4.85 16.02 25.49
C SER A 183 -4.35 16.51 24.13
N GLY A 184 -5.31 16.88 23.28
CA GLY A 184 -5.04 17.49 21.98
C GLY A 184 -4.38 16.52 21.00
N VAL A 185 -3.33 16.96 20.34
CA VAL A 185 -2.62 16.19 19.30
C VAL A 185 -2.03 14.87 19.80
N ARG A 186 -1.65 14.81 21.09
CA ARG A 186 -1.09 13.59 21.72
C ARG A 186 -2.11 12.47 21.86
N PHE A 187 -3.41 12.82 21.89
CA PHE A 187 -4.49 11.86 21.96
C PHE A 187 -4.70 11.10 20.65
N VAL A 188 -4.31 11.69 19.52
CA VAL A 188 -4.54 11.09 18.20
C VAL A 188 -3.84 9.73 18.02
N PRO A 189 -2.52 9.58 18.27
CA PRO A 189 -1.89 8.26 18.17
C PRO A 189 -2.52 7.22 19.07
N ILE A 190 -2.97 7.61 20.27
CA ILE A 190 -3.59 6.71 21.25
C ILE A 190 -4.92 6.18 20.73
N ILE A 191 -5.81 7.06 20.29
CA ILE A 191 -7.11 6.62 19.76
C ILE A 191 -6.95 5.82 18.46
N CYS A 192 -5.97 6.18 17.62
CA CYS A 192 -5.64 5.43 16.43
C CYS A 192 -5.15 4.02 16.74
N THR A 193 -4.35 3.82 17.79
CA THR A 193 -3.90 2.50 18.23
C THR A 193 -5.08 1.56 18.50
N PHE A 194 -6.02 1.97 19.34
CA PHE A 194 -7.19 1.15 19.65
C PHE A 194 -8.10 0.95 18.43
N ALA A 195 -8.33 2.00 17.65
CA ALA A 195 -9.14 1.92 16.45
C ALA A 195 -8.56 0.94 15.43
N TYR A 196 -7.23 0.92 15.24
CA TYR A 196 -6.60 0.08 14.22
C TYR A 196 -6.37 -1.38 14.65
N ILE A 197 -6.44 -1.68 15.94
CA ILE A 197 -6.65 -3.06 16.40
C ILE A 197 -8.03 -3.54 15.89
N VAL A 198 -9.09 -2.76 16.10
CA VAL A 198 -10.43 -3.11 15.62
C VAL A 198 -10.50 -3.21 14.10
N VAL A 199 -9.89 -2.24 13.39
CA VAL A 199 -9.79 -2.27 11.92
C VAL A 199 -9.04 -3.52 11.44
N GLY A 200 -8.01 -3.96 12.16
CA GLY A 200 -7.29 -5.21 11.87
C GLY A 200 -8.19 -6.44 11.94
N PHE A 201 -9.04 -6.57 12.97
CA PHE A 201 -10.04 -7.64 13.06
C PHE A 201 -11.04 -7.58 11.90
N ILE A 202 -11.56 -6.40 11.59
CA ILE A 202 -12.51 -6.19 10.48
C ILE A 202 -11.85 -6.56 9.15
N SER A 203 -10.62 -6.10 8.92
CA SER A 203 -9.86 -6.39 7.71
C SER A 203 -9.59 -7.89 7.56
N PHE A 204 -9.22 -8.58 8.63
CA PHE A 204 -9.04 -10.04 8.62
C PHE A 204 -10.30 -10.79 8.18
N ALA A 205 -11.49 -10.32 8.59
CA ALA A 205 -12.76 -10.95 8.24
C ALA A 205 -13.23 -10.60 6.81
N ILE A 206 -13.10 -9.33 6.40
CA ILE A 206 -13.68 -8.82 5.15
C ILE A 206 -12.72 -8.94 3.96
N TRP A 207 -11.43 -8.70 4.18
CA TRP A 207 -10.47 -8.60 3.08
C TRP A 207 -10.34 -9.85 2.22
N PRO A 208 -10.39 -11.08 2.74
CA PRO A 208 -10.36 -12.28 1.91
C PRO A 208 -11.49 -12.36 0.88
N VAL A 209 -12.68 -11.82 1.20
CA VAL A 209 -13.82 -11.76 0.27
C VAL A 209 -13.54 -10.75 -0.85
N ILE A 210 -13.00 -9.57 -0.50
CA ILE A 210 -12.58 -8.55 -1.47
C ILE A 210 -11.49 -9.12 -2.38
N GLN A 211 -10.50 -9.79 -1.82
CA GLN A 211 -9.40 -10.42 -2.53
C GLN A 211 -9.89 -11.45 -3.55
N GLN A 212 -10.82 -12.32 -3.14
CA GLN A 212 -11.45 -13.30 -4.07
C GLN A 212 -12.17 -12.59 -5.23
N GLY A 213 -12.85 -11.47 -4.95
CA GLY A 213 -13.47 -10.64 -5.98
C GLY A 213 -12.44 -10.09 -6.97
N ILE A 214 -11.34 -9.54 -6.48
CA ILE A 214 -10.23 -9.02 -7.30
C ILE A 214 -9.64 -10.13 -8.17
N PHE A 215 -9.30 -11.29 -7.57
CA PHE A 215 -8.79 -12.45 -8.32
C PHE A 215 -9.78 -12.97 -9.37
N SER A 216 -11.09 -12.91 -9.10
CA SER A 216 -12.11 -13.32 -10.06
C SER A 216 -12.17 -12.38 -11.26
N ILE A 217 -12.12 -11.07 -11.04
CA ILE A 217 -12.03 -10.07 -12.11
C ILE A 217 -10.76 -10.27 -12.93
N GLY A 218 -9.62 -10.47 -12.27
CA GLY A 218 -8.35 -10.74 -12.94
C GLY A 218 -8.43 -11.98 -13.85
N ARG A 219 -9.01 -13.08 -13.36
CA ARG A 219 -9.20 -14.31 -14.17
C ARG A 219 -10.12 -14.07 -15.37
N VAL A 220 -11.16 -13.28 -15.24
CA VAL A 220 -12.03 -12.90 -16.38
C VAL A 220 -11.24 -12.11 -17.41
N VAL A 221 -10.46 -11.12 -16.98
CA VAL A 221 -9.64 -10.29 -17.88
C VAL A 221 -8.59 -11.14 -18.60
N THR A 222 -7.82 -11.96 -17.86
CA THR A 222 -6.77 -12.81 -18.45
C THR A 222 -7.33 -13.95 -19.29
N GLY A 223 -8.49 -14.51 -18.93
CA GLY A 223 -9.16 -15.58 -19.66
C GLY A 223 -9.93 -15.13 -20.90
N SER A 224 -10.20 -13.83 -21.07
CA SER A 224 -10.96 -13.28 -22.21
C SER A 224 -10.08 -12.94 -23.42
N GLY A 225 -8.79 -13.29 -23.39
CA GLY A 225 -7.86 -13.02 -24.50
C GLY A 225 -7.84 -11.53 -24.88
N ASP A 226 -7.89 -11.24 -26.19
CA ASP A 226 -7.76 -9.87 -26.73
C ASP A 226 -8.84 -8.91 -26.19
N ILE A 227 -10.04 -9.42 -25.93
CA ILE A 227 -11.15 -8.62 -25.36
C ILE A 227 -10.81 -8.18 -23.93
N GLY A 228 -10.22 -9.06 -23.13
CA GLY A 228 -9.77 -8.74 -21.77
C GLY A 228 -8.69 -7.66 -21.76
N ILE A 229 -7.71 -7.76 -22.65
CA ILE A 229 -6.64 -6.77 -22.83
C ILE A 229 -7.25 -5.42 -23.25
N PHE A 230 -8.19 -5.44 -24.18
CA PHE A 230 -8.89 -4.23 -24.63
C PHE A 230 -9.65 -3.56 -23.47
N ILE A 231 -10.45 -4.32 -22.70
CA ILE A 231 -11.21 -3.78 -21.57
C ILE A 231 -10.26 -3.21 -20.51
N PHE A 232 -9.16 -3.91 -20.20
CA PHE A 232 -8.17 -3.43 -19.25
C PHE A 232 -7.58 -2.09 -19.67
N GLY A 233 -7.06 -2.00 -20.89
CA GLY A 233 -6.44 -0.78 -21.41
C GLY A 233 -7.44 0.37 -21.60
N PHE A 234 -8.67 0.06 -21.99
CA PHE A 234 -9.74 1.06 -22.13
C PHE A 234 -10.11 1.69 -20.79
N MET A 235 -10.32 0.86 -19.76
CA MET A 235 -10.63 1.34 -18.40
C MET A 235 -9.47 2.13 -17.81
N GLU A 236 -8.24 1.69 -17.99
CA GLU A 236 -7.04 2.41 -17.58
C GLU A 236 -7.02 3.82 -18.18
N ARG A 237 -7.24 3.94 -19.50
CA ARG A 237 -7.23 5.23 -20.22
C ARG A 237 -8.34 6.16 -19.80
N ILE A 238 -9.56 5.66 -19.59
CA ILE A 238 -10.69 6.47 -19.11
C ILE A 238 -10.41 7.02 -17.71
N LEU A 239 -9.72 6.28 -16.86
CA LEU A 239 -9.46 6.66 -15.47
C LEU A 239 -8.28 7.64 -15.32
N ILE A 240 -7.43 7.81 -16.36
CA ILE A 240 -6.31 8.76 -16.33
C ILE A 240 -6.75 10.20 -16.03
N PRO A 241 -7.74 10.80 -16.72
CA PRO A 241 -8.15 12.18 -16.45
C PRO A 241 -8.66 12.42 -15.03
N PHE A 242 -9.14 11.36 -14.37
CA PHE A 242 -9.63 11.41 -12.99
C PHE A 242 -8.53 11.12 -11.95
N GLY A 243 -7.31 10.76 -12.39
CA GLY A 243 -6.21 10.33 -11.51
C GLY A 243 -6.49 8.97 -10.82
N LEU A 244 -7.51 8.23 -11.26
CA LEU A 244 -7.97 6.98 -10.65
C LEU A 244 -7.41 5.72 -11.33
N HIS A 245 -6.64 5.88 -12.43
CA HIS A 245 -6.04 4.75 -13.16
C HIS A 245 -5.14 3.89 -12.27
N HIS A 246 -4.47 4.48 -11.27
CA HIS A 246 -3.68 3.75 -10.29
C HIS A 246 -4.51 2.73 -9.49
N ILE A 247 -5.75 3.07 -9.14
CA ILE A 247 -6.65 2.17 -8.43
C ILE A 247 -7.04 0.97 -9.31
N TRP A 248 -7.09 1.17 -10.64
CA TRP A 248 -7.46 0.14 -11.59
C TRP A 248 -6.32 -0.85 -11.84
N TYR A 249 -5.10 -0.38 -12.15
CA TYR A 249 -4.02 -1.29 -12.53
C TYR A 249 -3.28 -1.92 -11.33
N ILE A 250 -3.27 -1.27 -10.15
CA ILE A 250 -2.58 -1.76 -8.95
C ILE A 250 -2.95 -3.22 -8.59
N PRO A 251 -4.25 -3.63 -8.60
CA PRO A 251 -4.61 -5.02 -8.33
C PRO A 251 -3.96 -6.01 -9.29
N PHE A 252 -3.79 -5.63 -10.55
CA PHE A 252 -3.16 -6.49 -11.55
C PHE A 252 -1.64 -6.51 -11.42
N TRP A 253 -1.05 -5.41 -10.99
CA TRP A 253 0.41 -5.24 -10.92
C TRP A 253 1.01 -5.77 -9.61
N GLN A 254 0.26 -5.70 -8.52
CA GLN A 254 0.73 -6.07 -7.18
C GLN A 254 0.15 -7.39 -6.66
N THR A 255 -0.63 -8.09 -7.47
CA THR A 255 -1.12 -9.43 -7.14
C THR A 255 -0.60 -10.43 -8.16
N GLY A 256 -0.62 -11.72 -7.83
CA GLY A 256 -0.24 -12.79 -8.77
C GLY A 256 -1.09 -12.91 -10.05
N LEU A 257 -1.88 -11.87 -10.39
CA LEU A 257 -2.69 -11.80 -11.60
C LEU A 257 -1.94 -11.22 -12.81
N GLY A 258 -0.86 -10.49 -12.56
CA GLY A 258 -0.11 -9.80 -13.63
C GLY A 258 1.16 -10.50 -14.10
N GLY A 259 1.50 -11.67 -13.56
CA GLY A 259 2.67 -12.46 -13.96
C GLY A 259 3.89 -12.19 -13.11
#